data_7f2c245abac70ee8ea45979e3a9c66fb
#
_entry.id   7f2c245abac70ee8ea45979e3a9c66fb
#
_cell.length_a   1.000
_cell.length_b   1.000
_cell.length_c   1.000
_cell.angle_alpha   90.00
_cell.angle_beta   90.00
_cell.angle_gamma   90.00
#
_symmetry.space_group_name_H-M   'P 1'
#
loop_
_entity.id
_entity.type
_entity.pdbx_description
1 polymer ?
#
loop_
_entity_poly.entity_id
_entity_poly.type
_entity_poly.pdbx_seq_one_letter_code
_entity_poly.pdbx_strand_id
1 'polypeptide(L)'
;MKSEELSLIESKIGVVLPNCYKQALLNYPETLVGTEAEDFHFLTNADEIISENLEVRKSGYFGEKWPDRYFIIGHNGCGDYYVINHTNTEFSVGFADHDKMECTLFSNNLGEFVEKLLNEFETE
;
A
#
# COMPACT_ATOMS: atom_id res chain seq x y z
N MET A 1 7.02 12.61 -1.29
CA MET A 1 7.18 12.37 0.18
C MET A 1 8.62 12.65 0.59
N LYS A 2 8.80 13.14 1.79
CA LYS A 2 10.14 13.45 2.33
C LYS A 2 10.66 12.31 3.20
N SER A 3 11.99 12.24 3.37
CA SER A 3 12.64 11.21 4.21
C SER A 3 12.12 11.21 5.64
N GLU A 4 11.86 12.38 6.21
CA GLU A 4 11.33 12.52 7.57
C GLU A 4 9.96 11.89 7.71
N GLU A 5 9.13 11.97 6.66
CA GLU A 5 7.81 11.37 6.63
C GLU A 5 7.90 9.85 6.60
N LEU A 6 8.85 9.30 5.86
CA LEU A 6 9.10 7.86 5.82
C LEU A 6 9.53 7.35 7.20
N SER A 7 10.42 8.08 7.87
CA SER A 7 10.86 7.73 9.22
C SER A 7 9.72 7.77 10.22
N LEU A 8 8.82 8.74 10.05
CA LEU A 8 7.63 8.85 10.90
C LEU A 8 6.69 7.65 10.71
N ILE A 9 6.47 7.23 9.46
CA ILE A 9 5.65 6.06 9.15
C ILE A 9 6.22 4.83 9.84
N GLU A 10 7.51 4.58 9.67
CA GLU A 10 8.18 3.43 10.29
C GLU A 10 8.09 3.46 11.81
N SER A 11 8.29 4.62 12.41
CA SER A 11 8.24 4.82 13.85
C SER A 11 6.82 4.60 14.41
N LYS A 12 5.81 5.16 13.76
CA LYS A 12 4.41 5.09 14.21
C LYS A 12 3.83 3.69 14.10
N ILE A 13 4.19 2.97 13.05
CA ILE A 13 3.64 1.63 12.79
C ILE A 13 4.52 0.54 13.42
N GLY A 14 5.81 0.82 13.60
CA GLY A 14 6.74 -0.11 14.20
C GLY A 14 7.27 -1.16 13.22
N VAL A 15 7.44 -0.79 11.95
CA VAL A 15 7.95 -1.68 10.92
C VAL A 15 9.12 -1.03 10.19
N VAL A 16 9.94 -1.85 9.55
CA VAL A 16 11.01 -1.38 8.64
C VAL A 16 10.51 -1.58 7.22
N LEU A 17 10.36 -0.49 6.48
CA LEU A 17 9.84 -0.54 5.12
C LEU A 17 10.91 -1.00 4.13
N PRO A 18 10.54 -1.81 3.11
CA PRO A 18 11.46 -2.18 2.04
C PRO A 18 11.97 -0.95 1.30
N ASN A 19 13.24 -0.98 0.92
CA ASN A 19 13.87 0.15 0.24
C ASN A 19 13.18 0.50 -1.08
N CYS A 20 12.72 -0.51 -1.84
CA CYS A 20 12.00 -0.28 -3.10
C CYS A 20 10.75 0.58 -2.90
N TYR A 21 9.99 0.29 -1.85
CA TYR A 21 8.80 1.05 -1.52
C TYR A 21 9.15 2.47 -1.08
N LYS A 22 10.18 2.63 -0.24
CA LYS A 22 10.63 3.95 0.19
C LYS A 22 11.07 4.80 -1.00
N GLN A 23 11.82 4.21 -1.92
CA GLN A 23 12.25 4.92 -3.13
C GLN A 23 11.06 5.32 -4.02
N ALA A 24 10.05 4.45 -4.12
CA ALA A 24 8.85 4.75 -4.89
C ALA A 24 8.07 5.93 -4.29
N LEU A 25 8.06 6.06 -2.96
CA LEU A 25 7.40 7.20 -2.31
C LEU A 25 8.22 8.49 -2.41
N LEU A 26 9.55 8.39 -2.34
CA LEU A 26 10.44 9.55 -2.51
C LEU A 26 10.40 10.08 -3.94
N ASN A 27 10.24 9.18 -4.91
CA ASN A 27 10.20 9.49 -6.34
C ASN A 27 8.88 8.99 -6.92
N TYR A 28 7.78 9.49 -6.41
CA TYR A 28 6.44 9.02 -6.77
C TYR A 28 6.23 9.14 -8.29
N PRO A 29 5.65 8.11 -8.96
CA PRO A 29 5.43 8.14 -10.40
C PRO A 29 4.59 9.34 -10.82
N GLU A 30 5.14 10.22 -11.65
CA GLU A 30 4.46 11.42 -12.11
C GLU A 30 3.16 11.11 -12.86
N THR A 31 3.12 9.95 -13.52
CA THR A 31 1.94 9.50 -14.25
C THR A 31 0.73 9.25 -13.36
N LEU A 32 0.95 9.00 -12.07
CA LEU A 32 -0.12 8.77 -11.10
C LEU A 32 -0.55 10.05 -10.38
N VAL A 33 0.26 11.11 -10.45
CA VAL A 33 -0.03 12.37 -9.74
C VAL A 33 -1.30 13.00 -10.31
N GLY A 34 -2.23 13.35 -9.42
CA GLY A 34 -3.50 13.96 -9.79
C GLY A 34 -4.56 12.96 -10.26
N THR A 35 -4.28 11.67 -10.20
CA THR A 35 -5.24 10.62 -10.57
C THR A 35 -5.84 9.98 -9.31
N GLU A 36 -6.88 9.15 -9.50
CA GLU A 36 -7.47 8.37 -8.39
C GLU A 36 -6.45 7.41 -7.77
N ALA A 37 -5.45 6.99 -8.56
CA ALA A 37 -4.42 6.09 -8.04
C ALA A 37 -3.64 6.75 -6.89
N GLU A 38 -3.34 8.04 -7.00
CA GLU A 38 -2.65 8.77 -5.93
C GLU A 38 -3.53 8.87 -4.68
N ASP A 39 -4.83 9.11 -4.86
CA ASP A 39 -5.76 9.32 -3.75
C ASP A 39 -6.15 8.02 -3.03
N PHE A 40 -6.12 6.88 -3.72
CA PHE A 40 -6.64 5.61 -3.17
C PHE A 40 -5.70 4.42 -3.36
N HIS A 41 -5.33 4.09 -4.59
CA HIS A 41 -4.68 2.82 -4.92
C HIS A 41 -3.20 2.76 -4.53
N PHE A 42 -2.51 3.86 -4.63
CA PHE A 42 -1.10 3.97 -4.23
C PHE A 42 -0.93 5.27 -3.47
N LEU A 43 -1.15 5.21 -2.17
CA LEU A 43 -1.15 6.38 -1.31
C LEU A 43 0.23 7.02 -1.21
N THR A 44 0.25 8.34 -1.21
CA THR A 44 1.47 9.13 -1.04
C THR A 44 1.38 10.10 0.15
N ASN A 45 0.23 10.14 0.83
CA ASN A 45 0.05 10.99 2.01
C ASN A 45 0.44 10.20 3.26
N ALA A 46 1.43 10.68 4.00
CA ALA A 46 1.95 9.99 5.18
C ALA A 46 0.88 9.76 6.25
N ASP A 47 0.03 10.74 6.49
CA ASP A 47 -1.02 10.62 7.52
C ASP A 47 -2.04 9.54 7.15
N GLU A 48 -2.41 9.44 5.89
CA GLU A 48 -3.32 8.39 5.43
C GLU A 48 -2.69 7.01 5.53
N ILE A 49 -1.42 6.88 5.13
CA ILE A 49 -0.69 5.61 5.22
C ILE A 49 -0.63 5.15 6.69
N ILE A 50 -0.30 6.06 7.58
CA ILE A 50 -0.23 5.77 9.03
C ILE A 50 -1.61 5.36 9.55
N SER A 51 -2.63 6.15 9.24
CA SER A 51 -3.99 5.93 9.71
C SER A 51 -4.54 4.57 9.26
N GLU A 52 -4.42 4.25 7.98
CA GLU A 52 -4.92 2.98 7.44
C GLU A 52 -4.22 1.77 8.07
N ASN A 53 -2.91 1.84 8.23
CA ASN A 53 -2.15 0.74 8.81
C ASN A 53 -2.41 0.56 10.31
N LEU A 54 -2.53 1.65 11.05
CA LEU A 54 -2.80 1.59 12.49
C LEU A 54 -4.22 1.07 12.75
N GLU A 55 -5.20 1.50 11.96
CA GLU A 55 -6.58 1.08 12.15
C GLU A 55 -6.75 -0.44 12.08
N VAL A 56 -6.21 -1.08 11.03
CA VAL A 56 -6.33 -2.54 10.88
C VAL A 56 -5.52 -3.30 11.93
N ARG A 57 -4.40 -2.74 12.38
CA ARG A 57 -3.55 -3.36 13.41
C ARG A 57 -4.19 -3.27 14.80
N LYS A 58 -4.95 -2.20 15.04
CA LYS A 58 -5.61 -1.97 16.31
C LYS A 58 -6.98 -2.66 16.40
N SER A 59 -7.79 -2.50 15.37
CA SER A 59 -9.20 -2.94 15.37
C SER A 59 -9.46 -4.23 14.59
N GLY A 60 -8.47 -4.72 13.86
CA GLY A 60 -8.61 -5.89 13.00
C GLY A 60 -9.23 -5.53 11.66
N TYR A 61 -9.42 -6.54 10.82
CA TYR A 61 -9.93 -6.40 9.46
C TYR A 61 -11.16 -7.29 9.31
N PHE A 62 -12.32 -6.69 9.28
CA PHE A 62 -13.62 -7.36 9.16
C PHE A 62 -13.75 -8.54 10.14
N GLY A 63 -13.39 -8.30 11.41
CA GLY A 63 -13.50 -9.28 12.48
C GLY A 63 -12.31 -10.23 12.62
N GLU A 64 -11.34 -10.16 11.73
CA GLU A 64 -10.14 -10.99 11.76
C GLU A 64 -8.92 -10.17 12.16
N LYS A 65 -7.95 -10.84 12.78
CA LYS A 65 -6.70 -10.20 13.13
C LYS A 65 -5.91 -9.88 11.86
N TRP A 66 -5.43 -8.64 11.73
CA TRP A 66 -4.59 -8.25 10.61
C TRP A 66 -3.19 -8.87 10.76
N PRO A 67 -2.67 -9.57 9.73
CA PRO A 67 -1.31 -10.12 9.80
C PRO A 67 -0.25 -9.02 9.82
N ASP A 68 0.64 -9.05 10.80
CA ASP A 68 1.66 -8.02 10.98
C ASP A 68 2.60 -7.87 9.79
N ARG A 69 2.79 -8.95 9.01
CA ARG A 69 3.67 -8.94 7.84
C ARG A 69 3.15 -8.09 6.67
N TYR A 70 1.85 -7.80 6.66
CA TYR A 70 1.25 -7.01 5.58
C TYR A 70 1.19 -5.54 5.93
N PHE A 71 1.73 -4.73 5.03
CA PHE A 71 1.71 -3.28 5.14
C PHE A 71 0.84 -2.72 4.02
N ILE A 72 -0.14 -1.89 4.38
CA ILE A 72 -1.08 -1.30 3.42
C ILE A 72 -0.39 -0.17 2.66
N ILE A 73 -0.41 -0.26 1.32
CA ILE A 73 0.11 0.80 0.45
C ILE A 73 -1.01 1.55 -0.28
N GLY A 74 -2.22 1.02 -0.26
CA GLY A 74 -3.38 1.65 -0.88
C GLY A 74 -4.65 0.86 -0.65
N HIS A 75 -5.76 1.35 -1.22
CA HIS A 75 -7.07 0.72 -1.10
C HIS A 75 -7.94 1.09 -2.31
N ASN A 76 -9.08 0.42 -2.44
CA ASN A 76 -10.01 0.71 -3.53
C ASN A 76 -11.26 1.50 -3.08
N GLY A 77 -11.32 1.89 -1.81
CA GLY A 77 -12.47 2.59 -1.24
C GLY A 77 -13.64 1.68 -0.86
N CYS A 78 -13.54 0.37 -1.13
CA CYS A 78 -14.60 -0.61 -0.89
C CYS A 78 -14.25 -1.61 0.22
N GLY A 79 -13.20 -1.37 0.97
CA GLY A 79 -12.75 -2.24 2.06
C GLY A 79 -11.63 -3.19 1.69
N ASP A 80 -11.17 -3.19 0.46
CA ASP A 80 -10.04 -4.01 0.01
C ASP A 80 -8.76 -3.19 0.01
N TYR A 81 -7.64 -3.83 0.32
CA TYR A 81 -6.35 -3.15 0.43
C TYR A 81 -5.31 -3.72 -0.52
N TYR A 82 -4.44 -2.84 -1.04
CA TYR A 82 -3.20 -3.25 -1.70
C TYR A 82 -2.12 -3.28 -0.63
N VAL A 83 -1.40 -4.39 -0.54
CA VAL A 83 -0.42 -4.61 0.54
C VAL A 83 0.91 -5.12 0.00
N ILE A 84 1.96 -4.89 0.79
CA ILE A 84 3.27 -5.50 0.57
C ILE A 84 3.62 -6.28 1.84
N ASN A 85 4.45 -7.32 1.68
CA ASN A 85 4.97 -8.05 2.82
C ASN A 85 6.32 -7.43 3.19
N HIS A 86 6.34 -6.60 4.24
CA HIS A 86 7.55 -5.86 4.62
C HIS A 86 8.65 -6.76 5.20
N THR A 87 8.34 -8.00 5.51
CA THR A 87 9.32 -8.95 6.06
C THR A 87 9.99 -9.79 4.99
N ASN A 88 9.54 -9.70 3.74
CA ASN A 88 10.03 -10.48 2.62
C ASN A 88 10.88 -9.62 1.69
N THR A 89 11.99 -10.18 1.19
CA THR A 89 12.84 -9.50 0.23
C THR A 89 12.26 -9.51 -1.19
N GLU A 90 11.36 -10.43 -1.48
CA GLU A 90 10.61 -10.43 -2.76
C GLU A 90 9.52 -9.37 -2.67
N PHE A 91 9.58 -8.44 -3.60
CA PHE A 91 8.77 -7.23 -3.54
C PHE A 91 7.53 -7.33 -4.43
N SER A 92 6.59 -8.18 -4.02
CA SER A 92 5.31 -8.32 -4.71
C SER A 92 4.23 -7.48 -4.02
N VAL A 93 3.19 -7.14 -4.77
CA VAL A 93 2.01 -6.45 -4.24
C VAL A 93 0.85 -7.43 -4.20
N GLY A 94 0.21 -7.52 -3.04
CA GLY A 94 -0.95 -8.36 -2.83
C GLY A 94 -2.23 -7.54 -2.76
N PHE A 95 -3.36 -8.20 -2.99
CA PHE A 95 -4.68 -7.62 -2.86
C PHE A 95 -5.43 -8.36 -1.76
N ALA A 96 -5.75 -7.65 -0.67
CA ALA A 96 -6.48 -8.19 0.46
C ALA A 96 -7.97 -7.94 0.25
N ASP A 97 -8.72 -9.01 -0.04
CA ASP A 97 -10.13 -8.97 -0.38
C ASP A 97 -10.97 -9.25 0.87
N HIS A 98 -11.80 -8.29 1.27
CA HIS A 98 -12.64 -8.40 2.47
C HIS A 98 -13.78 -9.41 2.33
N ASP A 99 -14.24 -9.67 1.11
CA ASP A 99 -15.32 -10.63 0.87
C ASP A 99 -14.86 -12.06 1.02
N LYS A 100 -13.65 -12.34 0.55
CA LYS A 100 -13.05 -13.69 0.59
C LYS A 100 -12.13 -13.87 1.79
N MET A 101 -11.75 -12.78 2.45
CA MET A 101 -10.75 -12.76 3.53
C MET A 101 -9.44 -13.43 3.11
N GLU A 102 -9.05 -13.19 1.87
CA GLU A 102 -7.83 -13.72 1.26
C GLU A 102 -6.95 -12.60 0.75
N CYS A 103 -5.64 -12.82 0.80
CA CYS A 103 -4.67 -11.95 0.15
C CYS A 103 -4.10 -12.70 -1.05
N THR A 104 -4.37 -12.19 -2.25
CA THR A 104 -3.92 -12.80 -3.50
C THR A 104 -2.85 -11.93 -4.15
N LEU A 105 -2.02 -12.53 -5.00
CA LEU A 105 -0.99 -11.79 -5.73
C LEU A 105 -1.67 -10.86 -6.74
N PHE A 106 -1.37 -9.56 -6.66
CA PHE A 106 -1.85 -8.58 -7.62
C PHE A 106 -0.79 -8.25 -8.68
N SER A 107 0.45 -8.05 -8.26
CA SER A 107 1.56 -7.80 -9.18
C SER A 107 2.87 -8.35 -8.59
N ASN A 108 3.84 -8.63 -9.47
CA ASN A 108 5.12 -9.21 -9.07
C ASN A 108 6.06 -8.17 -8.44
N ASN A 109 5.88 -6.90 -8.77
CA ASN A 109 6.68 -5.81 -8.23
C ASN A 109 5.93 -4.49 -8.33
N LEU A 110 6.49 -3.42 -7.75
CA LEU A 110 5.85 -2.10 -7.76
C LEU A 110 5.75 -1.50 -9.16
N GLY A 111 6.75 -1.74 -10.02
CA GLY A 111 6.71 -1.26 -11.40
C GLY A 111 5.50 -1.82 -12.15
N GLU A 112 5.28 -3.12 -12.04
CA GLU A 112 4.12 -3.79 -12.63
C GLU A 112 2.81 -3.31 -12.00
N PHE A 113 2.81 -3.04 -10.69
CA PHE A 113 1.67 -2.49 -9.99
C PHE A 113 1.26 -1.14 -10.59
N VAL A 114 2.24 -0.25 -10.78
CA VAL A 114 2.02 1.07 -11.40
C VAL A 114 1.47 0.91 -12.82
N GLU A 115 2.03 0.00 -13.61
CA GLU A 115 1.55 -0.26 -14.98
C GLU A 115 0.10 -0.74 -14.99
N LYS A 116 -0.27 -1.63 -14.08
CA LYS A 116 -1.65 -2.11 -13.97
C LYS A 116 -2.61 -1.00 -13.60
N LEU A 117 -2.22 -0.12 -12.70
CA LEU A 117 -3.04 1.03 -12.32
C LEU A 117 -3.23 1.98 -13.51
N LEU A 118 -2.16 2.25 -14.26
CA LEU A 118 -2.23 3.11 -15.43
C LEU A 118 -3.16 2.53 -16.51
N ASN A 119 -3.05 1.23 -16.77
CA ASN A 119 -3.90 0.57 -17.75
C ASN A 119 -5.38 0.64 -17.36
N GLU A 120 -5.69 0.50 -16.08
CA GLU A 120 -7.04 0.57 -15.57
C GLU A 120 -7.65 1.95 -15.77
N PHE A 121 -6.86 3.02 -15.57
CA PHE A 121 -7.36 4.39 -15.69
C PHE A 121 -7.29 4.94 -17.12
N GLU A 122 -6.38 4.46 -17.95
CA GLU A 122 -6.25 4.90 -19.34
C GLU A 122 -7.34 4.35 -20.26
N THR A 123 -7.95 3.22 -19.89
CA THR A 123 -8.99 2.58 -20.71
C THR A 123 -10.38 3.18 -20.48
N GLU A 124 -10.49 4.09 -19.56
CA GLU A 124 -11.71 4.85 -19.35
C GLU A 124 -11.70 6.12 -20.22
#